data_003ebe1b64e3e65b6eb543f9d82a790a
#
_entry.id   003ebe1b64e3e65b6eb543f9d82a790a
#
_cell.length_a   1.000
_cell.length_b   1.000
_cell.length_c   1.000
_cell.angle_alpha   90.00
_cell.angle_beta   90.00
_cell.angle_gamma   90.00
#
_symmetry.space_group_name_H-M   'P 1'
#
loop_
_entity.id
_entity.type
_entity.pdbx_description
1 polymer ?
#
loop_
_entity_poly.entity_id
_entity_poly.type
_entity_poly.pdbx_seq_one_letter_code
_entity_poly.pdbx_strand_id
1 'polypeptide(L)'
;MLSAKTIQIVKEITPTVAANAETVTRVFYKRMFQENPEVQAYFNQAHQHSGGQQKALAGAICAYFLHIDDLAALTPAVELIAQKHCSLGIQPEHYPIVGKHLLAAIKEVMGDGATDEVLAAVGEAYQLLADVCIGREQQIYAAQQAAVGGWNGYRSFVVDRKEQESDVVTSFYLKPADGQPIPDYQPGQYITVKIDHPTTPTSPRNYSLSDQPGQGYYRISVKKEDPLTADAPGGLISNYLHEQVELGDTLQIGP
;
A
#
# COMPACT_ATOMS: atom_id res chain seq x y z
N MET A 1 -25.85 0.84 2.85
CA MET A 1 -26.04 -0.64 2.97
C MET A 1 -26.46 -1.17 1.61
N LEU A 2 -25.95 -2.34 1.21
CA LEU A 2 -26.31 -3.00 -0.05
C LEU A 2 -27.77 -3.51 0.00
N SER A 3 -28.40 -3.57 -1.15
CA SER A 3 -29.72 -4.20 -1.27
C SER A 3 -29.60 -5.73 -1.14
N ALA A 4 -30.68 -6.39 -0.72
CA ALA A 4 -30.72 -7.86 -0.66
C ALA A 4 -30.43 -8.48 -2.04
N LYS A 5 -30.90 -7.83 -3.11
CA LYS A 5 -30.66 -8.24 -4.51
C LYS A 5 -29.17 -8.16 -4.86
N THR A 6 -28.49 -7.06 -4.52
CA THR A 6 -27.06 -6.89 -4.75
C THR A 6 -26.25 -7.95 -4.01
N ILE A 7 -26.56 -8.20 -2.74
CA ILE A 7 -25.91 -9.25 -1.94
C ILE A 7 -26.10 -10.62 -2.59
N GLN A 8 -27.31 -10.93 -3.04
CA GLN A 8 -27.60 -12.22 -3.70
C GLN A 8 -26.76 -12.38 -4.98
N ILE A 9 -26.75 -11.39 -5.86
CA ILE A 9 -26.00 -11.43 -7.11
C ILE A 9 -24.49 -11.61 -6.83
N VAL A 10 -23.93 -10.84 -5.90
CA VAL A 10 -22.51 -10.96 -5.53
C VAL A 10 -22.20 -12.36 -5.02
N LYS A 11 -23.05 -12.96 -4.17
CA LYS A 11 -22.89 -14.33 -3.69
C LYS A 11 -22.94 -15.36 -4.81
N GLU A 12 -23.86 -15.20 -5.76
CA GLU A 12 -24.02 -16.10 -6.89
C GLU A 12 -22.80 -16.13 -7.82
N ILE A 13 -22.16 -14.95 -8.05
CA ILE A 13 -20.98 -14.87 -8.91
C ILE A 13 -19.67 -15.19 -8.18
N THR A 14 -19.65 -15.18 -6.84
CA THR A 14 -18.44 -15.38 -6.04
C THR A 14 -17.64 -16.62 -6.45
N PRO A 15 -18.22 -17.82 -6.66
CA PRO A 15 -17.45 -18.99 -7.08
C PRO A 15 -16.74 -18.78 -8.42
N THR A 16 -17.40 -18.12 -9.38
CA THR A 16 -16.83 -17.85 -10.71
C THR A 16 -15.72 -16.82 -10.64
N VAL A 17 -15.92 -15.75 -9.86
CA VAL A 17 -14.87 -14.74 -9.63
C VAL A 17 -13.68 -15.34 -8.92
N ALA A 18 -13.89 -16.18 -7.89
CA ALA A 18 -12.82 -16.83 -7.15
C ALA A 18 -11.99 -17.77 -8.05
N ALA A 19 -12.65 -18.53 -8.93
CA ALA A 19 -11.97 -19.42 -9.88
C ALA A 19 -11.09 -18.67 -10.90
N ASN A 20 -11.39 -17.38 -11.15
CA ASN A 20 -10.69 -16.53 -12.12
C ASN A 20 -9.92 -15.36 -11.47
N ALA A 21 -9.84 -15.30 -10.14
CA ALA A 21 -9.39 -14.12 -9.41
C ALA A 21 -7.98 -13.66 -9.79
N GLU A 22 -7.03 -14.56 -9.98
CA GLU A 22 -5.68 -14.20 -10.44
C GLU A 22 -5.67 -13.63 -11.87
N THR A 23 -6.51 -14.18 -12.77
CA THR A 23 -6.63 -13.66 -14.14
C THR A 23 -7.24 -12.26 -14.13
N VAL A 24 -8.33 -12.07 -13.37
CA VAL A 24 -8.97 -10.75 -13.19
C VAL A 24 -7.97 -9.73 -12.68
N THR A 25 -7.19 -10.06 -11.65
CA THR A 25 -6.23 -9.12 -11.08
C THR A 25 -5.06 -8.82 -12.00
N ARG A 26 -4.60 -9.77 -12.82
CA ARG A 26 -3.59 -9.50 -13.86
C ARG A 26 -4.12 -8.55 -14.93
N VAL A 27 -5.32 -8.77 -15.43
CA VAL A 27 -5.98 -7.87 -16.39
C VAL A 27 -6.18 -6.50 -15.77
N PHE A 28 -6.67 -6.44 -14.52
CA PHE A 28 -6.86 -5.21 -13.76
C PHE A 28 -5.57 -4.35 -13.69
N TYR A 29 -4.45 -4.91 -13.20
CA TYR A 29 -3.20 -4.16 -13.09
C TYR A 29 -2.65 -3.72 -14.45
N LYS A 30 -2.74 -4.59 -15.47
CA LYS A 30 -2.32 -4.26 -16.83
C LYS A 30 -3.08 -3.04 -17.36
N ARG A 31 -4.41 -3.06 -17.26
CA ARG A 31 -5.26 -1.95 -17.72
C ARG A 31 -5.01 -0.67 -16.92
N MET A 32 -4.98 -0.79 -15.60
CA MET A 32 -4.79 0.35 -14.71
C MET A 32 -3.46 1.07 -15.00
N PHE A 33 -2.36 0.34 -15.13
CA PHE A 33 -1.06 0.95 -15.40
C PHE A 33 -0.92 1.49 -16.82
N GLN A 34 -1.67 0.96 -17.77
CA GLN A 34 -1.69 1.49 -19.14
C GLN A 34 -2.50 2.79 -19.26
N GLU A 35 -3.66 2.86 -18.61
CA GLU A 35 -4.56 4.00 -18.69
C GLU A 35 -4.27 5.08 -17.63
N ASN A 36 -3.66 4.70 -16.50
CA ASN A 36 -3.32 5.58 -15.37
C ASN A 36 -1.88 5.32 -14.92
N PRO A 37 -0.87 5.68 -15.70
CA PRO A 37 0.54 5.42 -15.37
C PRO A 37 1.00 6.10 -14.08
N GLU A 38 0.36 7.19 -13.67
CA GLU A 38 0.64 7.93 -12.43
C GLU A 38 0.48 7.09 -11.17
N VAL A 39 -0.45 6.11 -11.19
CA VAL A 39 -0.66 5.26 -10.01
C VAL A 39 0.47 4.24 -9.80
N GLN A 40 1.33 4.00 -10.78
CA GLN A 40 2.45 3.06 -10.65
C GLN A 40 3.39 3.41 -9.48
N ALA A 41 3.48 4.70 -9.14
CA ALA A 41 4.29 5.19 -8.03
C ALA A 41 3.88 4.63 -6.65
N TYR A 42 2.67 4.11 -6.51
CA TYR A 42 2.18 3.49 -5.27
C TYR A 42 2.51 2.00 -5.17
N PHE A 43 2.98 1.37 -6.25
CA PHE A 43 3.14 -0.08 -6.33
C PHE A 43 4.60 -0.51 -6.38
N ASN A 44 4.94 -1.54 -5.60
CA ASN A 44 6.26 -2.14 -5.64
C ASN A 44 6.45 -2.97 -6.91
N GLN A 45 7.34 -2.53 -7.80
CA GLN A 45 7.62 -3.18 -9.09
C GLN A 45 8.07 -4.65 -8.92
N ALA A 46 8.85 -4.97 -7.89
CA ALA A 46 9.28 -6.34 -7.61
C ALA A 46 8.09 -7.26 -7.25
N HIS A 47 7.13 -6.74 -6.47
CA HIS A 47 5.90 -7.48 -6.13
C HIS A 47 4.95 -7.61 -7.33
N GLN A 48 4.95 -6.64 -8.23
CA GLN A 48 4.23 -6.73 -9.50
C GLN A 48 4.83 -7.83 -10.38
N HIS A 49 6.15 -7.88 -10.48
CA HIS A 49 6.85 -8.88 -11.28
C HIS A 49 6.68 -10.31 -10.73
N SER A 50 6.73 -10.49 -9.41
CA SER A 50 6.56 -11.81 -8.76
C SER A 50 5.12 -12.31 -8.71
N GLY A 51 4.12 -11.47 -9.04
CA GLY A 51 2.70 -11.79 -8.93
C GLY A 51 2.15 -11.75 -7.49
N GLY A 52 2.95 -11.37 -6.52
CA GLY A 52 2.53 -11.32 -5.10
C GLY A 52 1.39 -10.33 -4.86
N GLN A 53 1.42 -9.20 -5.53
CA GLN A 53 0.39 -8.16 -5.39
C GLN A 53 -0.93 -8.58 -6.04
N GLN A 54 -0.88 -9.27 -7.19
CA GLN A 54 -2.04 -9.84 -7.85
C GLN A 54 -2.76 -10.86 -6.96
N LYS A 55 -1.99 -11.76 -6.33
CA LYS A 55 -2.52 -12.76 -5.39
C LYS A 55 -3.14 -12.12 -4.15
N ALA A 56 -2.51 -11.09 -3.59
CA ALA A 56 -3.02 -10.36 -2.43
C ALA A 56 -4.37 -9.69 -2.74
N LEU A 57 -4.48 -9.00 -3.88
CA LEU A 57 -5.73 -8.37 -4.31
C LEU A 57 -6.80 -9.41 -4.61
N ALA A 58 -6.46 -10.50 -5.30
CA ALA A 58 -7.37 -11.62 -5.57
C ALA A 58 -7.95 -12.19 -4.27
N GLY A 59 -7.10 -12.44 -3.28
CA GLY A 59 -7.52 -12.91 -1.96
C GLY A 59 -8.44 -11.92 -1.24
N ALA A 60 -8.15 -10.62 -1.31
CA ALA A 60 -8.97 -9.57 -0.70
C ALA A 60 -10.36 -9.47 -1.35
N ILE A 61 -10.44 -9.52 -2.69
CA ILE A 61 -11.73 -9.52 -3.42
C ILE A 61 -12.56 -10.75 -3.05
N CYS A 62 -11.95 -11.94 -3.05
CA CYS A 62 -12.64 -13.18 -2.68
C CYS A 62 -13.15 -13.13 -1.23
N ALA A 63 -12.33 -12.70 -0.29
CA ALA A 63 -12.75 -12.56 1.11
C ALA A 63 -13.89 -11.55 1.26
N TYR A 64 -13.84 -10.42 0.58
CA TYR A 64 -14.90 -9.43 0.60
C TYR A 64 -16.23 -9.99 0.07
N PHE A 65 -16.22 -10.68 -1.06
CA PHE A 65 -17.44 -11.25 -1.66
C PHE A 65 -18.02 -12.39 -0.79
N LEU A 66 -17.17 -13.21 -0.19
CA LEU A 66 -17.61 -14.27 0.73
C LEU A 66 -18.30 -13.72 1.99
N HIS A 67 -17.87 -12.57 2.48
CA HIS A 67 -18.39 -11.92 3.68
C HIS A 67 -19.25 -10.68 3.37
N ILE A 68 -19.83 -10.61 2.17
CA ILE A 68 -20.57 -9.42 1.73
C ILE A 68 -21.79 -9.07 2.61
N ASP A 69 -22.32 -10.01 3.33
CA ASP A 69 -23.40 -9.85 4.31
C ASP A 69 -22.92 -9.79 5.77
N ASP A 70 -21.62 -9.97 6.02
CA ASP A 70 -21.00 -9.86 7.34
C ASP A 70 -19.68 -9.08 7.24
N LEU A 71 -19.78 -7.79 7.01
CA LEU A 71 -18.59 -6.92 6.89
C LEU A 71 -17.82 -6.78 8.20
N ALA A 72 -18.43 -7.09 9.34
CA ALA A 72 -17.75 -7.05 10.64
C ALA A 72 -16.58 -8.07 10.69
N ALA A 73 -16.74 -9.22 10.03
CA ALA A 73 -15.69 -10.22 9.90
C ALA A 73 -14.42 -9.70 9.19
N LEU A 74 -14.55 -8.66 8.37
CA LEU A 74 -13.46 -8.07 7.61
C LEU A 74 -12.74 -6.92 8.32
N THR A 75 -13.20 -6.51 9.50
CA THR A 75 -12.63 -5.36 10.23
C THR A 75 -11.11 -5.44 10.39
N PRO A 76 -10.48 -6.58 10.77
CA PRO A 76 -9.02 -6.66 10.87
C PRO A 76 -8.31 -6.49 9.51
N ALA A 77 -8.90 -6.99 8.43
CA ALA A 77 -8.36 -6.85 7.09
C ALA A 77 -8.46 -5.40 6.59
N VAL A 78 -9.60 -4.75 6.82
CA VAL A 78 -9.80 -3.32 6.50
C VAL A 78 -8.80 -2.45 7.26
N GLU A 79 -8.57 -2.72 8.55
CA GLU A 79 -7.58 -1.99 9.34
C GLU A 79 -6.18 -2.10 8.75
N LEU A 80 -5.74 -3.33 8.44
CA LEU A 80 -4.43 -3.57 7.83
C LEU A 80 -4.28 -2.85 6.48
N ILE A 81 -5.31 -2.90 5.64
CA ILE A 81 -5.34 -2.22 4.35
C ILE A 81 -5.28 -0.71 4.53
N ALA A 82 -6.11 -0.14 5.41
CA ALA A 82 -6.17 1.30 5.64
C ALA A 82 -4.84 1.86 6.17
N GLN A 83 -4.19 1.18 7.12
CA GLN A 83 -2.85 1.55 7.60
C GLN A 83 -1.83 1.54 6.44
N LYS A 84 -1.87 0.50 5.61
CA LYS A 84 -0.99 0.42 4.45
C LYS A 84 -1.26 1.51 3.41
N HIS A 85 -2.52 1.80 3.14
CA HIS A 85 -2.93 2.86 2.22
C HIS A 85 -2.46 4.24 2.73
N CYS A 86 -2.69 4.54 4.00
CA CYS A 86 -2.23 5.80 4.60
C CYS A 86 -0.71 5.94 4.51
N SER A 87 0.05 4.88 4.77
CA SER A 87 1.51 4.89 4.66
C SER A 87 2.02 5.17 3.24
N LEU A 88 1.22 4.88 2.22
CA LEU A 88 1.53 5.16 0.82
C LEU A 88 0.96 6.51 0.35
N GLY A 89 0.16 7.18 1.16
CA GLY A 89 -0.50 8.43 0.80
C GLY A 89 -1.70 8.26 -0.13
N ILE A 90 -2.39 7.12 -0.06
CA ILE A 90 -3.61 6.89 -0.84
C ILE A 90 -4.69 7.88 -0.41
N GLN A 91 -5.39 8.44 -1.41
CA GLN A 91 -6.44 9.45 -1.24
C GLN A 91 -7.76 8.96 -1.84
N PRO A 92 -8.92 9.56 -1.46
CA PRO A 92 -10.22 9.16 -1.98
C PRO A 92 -10.33 9.14 -3.51
N GLU A 93 -9.62 10.03 -4.21
CA GLU A 93 -9.62 10.11 -5.69
C GLU A 93 -8.98 8.91 -6.40
N HIS A 94 -8.22 8.08 -5.68
CA HIS A 94 -7.64 6.87 -6.26
C HIS A 94 -8.65 5.71 -6.38
N TYR A 95 -9.69 5.70 -5.54
CA TYR A 95 -10.69 4.63 -5.52
C TYR A 95 -11.50 4.50 -6.80
N PRO A 96 -11.99 5.61 -7.43
CA PRO A 96 -12.65 5.53 -8.74
C PRO A 96 -11.79 4.91 -9.84
N ILE A 97 -10.46 5.16 -9.83
CA ILE A 97 -9.53 4.55 -10.78
C ILE A 97 -9.52 3.04 -10.61
N VAL A 98 -9.38 2.56 -9.37
CA VAL A 98 -9.39 1.12 -9.06
C VAL A 98 -10.74 0.50 -9.45
N GLY A 99 -11.86 1.10 -9.08
CA GLY A 99 -13.21 0.61 -9.40
C GLY A 99 -13.44 0.45 -10.90
N LYS A 100 -13.09 1.48 -11.68
CA LYS A 100 -13.19 1.46 -13.16
C LYS A 100 -12.46 0.25 -13.74
N HIS A 101 -11.21 0.06 -13.36
CA HIS A 101 -10.38 -1.01 -13.94
C HIS A 101 -10.73 -2.39 -13.42
N LEU A 102 -11.22 -2.50 -12.18
CA LEU A 102 -11.69 -3.77 -11.63
C LEU A 102 -12.94 -4.27 -12.37
N LEU A 103 -13.94 -3.40 -12.55
CA LEU A 103 -15.15 -3.75 -13.29
C LEU A 103 -14.85 -4.11 -14.76
N ALA A 104 -13.96 -3.36 -15.40
CA ALA A 104 -13.53 -3.65 -16.77
C ALA A 104 -12.80 -4.99 -16.86
N ALA A 105 -11.95 -5.33 -15.88
CA ALA A 105 -11.26 -6.61 -15.84
C ALA A 105 -12.22 -7.78 -15.62
N ILE A 106 -13.20 -7.63 -14.73
CA ILE A 106 -14.26 -8.63 -14.51
C ILE A 106 -15.05 -8.86 -15.80
N LYS A 107 -15.45 -7.79 -16.49
CA LYS A 107 -16.15 -7.88 -17.79
C LYS A 107 -15.33 -8.62 -18.83
N GLU A 108 -14.05 -8.29 -18.96
CA GLU A 108 -13.14 -8.91 -19.94
C GLU A 108 -12.93 -10.41 -19.67
N VAL A 109 -12.78 -10.79 -18.41
CA VAL A 109 -12.46 -12.19 -18.04
C VAL A 109 -13.71 -13.08 -18.02
N MET A 110 -14.84 -12.56 -17.54
CA MET A 110 -16.07 -13.33 -17.42
C MET A 110 -16.95 -13.29 -18.68
N GLY A 111 -16.69 -12.38 -19.62
CA GLY A 111 -17.45 -12.27 -20.88
C GLY A 111 -18.96 -12.11 -20.65
N ASP A 112 -19.74 -13.01 -21.23
CA ASP A 112 -21.21 -12.99 -21.13
C ASP A 112 -21.73 -13.25 -19.71
N GLY A 113 -20.93 -13.87 -18.84
CA GLY A 113 -21.26 -14.05 -17.42
C GLY A 113 -21.25 -12.74 -16.62
N ALA A 114 -20.54 -11.71 -17.08
CA ALA A 114 -20.56 -10.38 -16.52
C ALA A 114 -21.64 -9.52 -17.20
N THR A 115 -22.91 -9.84 -16.95
CA THR A 115 -24.05 -9.04 -17.43
C THR A 115 -24.03 -7.63 -16.82
N ASP A 116 -24.78 -6.70 -17.40
CA ASP A 116 -24.88 -5.34 -16.86
C ASP A 116 -25.43 -5.33 -15.42
N GLU A 117 -26.32 -6.26 -15.09
CA GLU A 117 -26.86 -6.43 -13.73
C GLU A 117 -25.76 -6.91 -12.75
N VAL A 118 -24.93 -7.86 -13.16
CA VAL A 118 -23.78 -8.34 -12.38
C VAL A 118 -22.77 -7.21 -12.16
N LEU A 119 -22.42 -6.48 -13.22
CA LEU A 119 -21.49 -5.36 -13.12
C LEU A 119 -22.02 -4.23 -12.24
N ALA A 120 -23.32 -3.94 -12.29
CA ALA A 120 -23.94 -2.97 -11.39
C ALA A 120 -23.85 -3.42 -9.94
N ALA A 121 -24.16 -4.69 -9.64
CA ALA A 121 -24.09 -5.23 -8.27
C ALA A 121 -22.64 -5.24 -7.73
N VAL A 122 -21.66 -5.62 -8.56
CA VAL A 122 -20.24 -5.57 -8.17
C VAL A 122 -19.79 -4.11 -7.98
N GLY A 123 -20.26 -3.19 -8.80
CA GLY A 123 -19.96 -1.75 -8.66
C GLY A 123 -20.48 -1.18 -7.33
N GLU A 124 -21.73 -1.51 -6.96
CA GLU A 124 -22.30 -1.12 -5.66
C GLU A 124 -21.51 -1.75 -4.49
N ALA A 125 -21.14 -3.02 -4.60
CA ALA A 125 -20.32 -3.69 -3.61
C ALA A 125 -18.94 -3.02 -3.47
N TYR A 126 -18.27 -2.75 -4.59
CA TYR A 126 -17.00 -2.03 -4.60
C TYR A 126 -17.12 -0.64 -3.94
N GLN A 127 -18.15 0.12 -4.29
CA GLN A 127 -18.35 1.46 -3.70
C GLN A 127 -18.51 1.40 -2.18
N LEU A 128 -19.25 0.42 -1.66
CA LEU A 128 -19.38 0.24 -0.21
C LEU A 128 -18.03 -0.06 0.44
N LEU A 129 -17.20 -0.93 -0.14
CA LEU A 129 -15.85 -1.21 0.38
C LEU A 129 -14.97 0.04 0.31
N ALA A 130 -15.03 0.77 -0.79
CA ALA A 130 -14.30 2.03 -0.95
C ALA A 130 -14.69 3.05 0.14
N ASP A 131 -15.99 3.23 0.39
CA ASP A 131 -16.49 4.15 1.42
C ASP A 131 -16.00 3.75 2.83
N VAL A 132 -15.98 2.46 3.13
CA VAL A 132 -15.47 1.94 4.42
C VAL A 132 -13.97 2.21 4.56
N CYS A 133 -13.18 1.92 3.53
CA CYS A 133 -11.73 2.17 3.54
C CYS A 133 -11.44 3.67 3.63
N ILE A 134 -12.06 4.50 2.80
CA ILE A 134 -11.90 5.97 2.81
C ILE A 134 -12.24 6.52 4.20
N GLY A 135 -13.37 6.09 4.78
CA GLY A 135 -13.77 6.55 6.10
C GLY A 135 -12.76 6.18 7.20
N ARG A 136 -12.17 4.98 7.13
CA ARG A 136 -11.13 4.56 8.07
C ARG A 136 -9.81 5.30 7.85
N GLU A 137 -9.40 5.46 6.62
CA GLU A 137 -8.19 6.21 6.23
C GLU A 137 -8.26 7.67 6.67
N GLN A 138 -9.42 8.32 6.51
CA GLN A 138 -9.64 9.69 7.02
C GLN A 138 -9.44 9.79 8.53
N GLN A 139 -9.90 8.79 9.30
CA GLN A 139 -9.67 8.75 10.75
C GLN A 139 -8.19 8.60 11.09
N ILE A 140 -7.46 7.76 10.35
CA ILE A 140 -6.02 7.58 10.53
C ILE A 140 -5.27 8.88 10.23
N TYR A 141 -5.54 9.51 9.07
CA TYR A 141 -4.93 10.80 8.71
C TYR A 141 -5.23 11.90 9.73
N ALA A 142 -6.46 11.97 10.22
CA ALA A 142 -6.84 12.93 11.25
C ALA A 142 -6.08 12.69 12.57
N ALA A 143 -5.92 11.44 12.99
CA ALA A 143 -5.17 11.07 14.18
C ALA A 143 -3.67 11.39 14.03
N GLN A 144 -3.07 11.08 12.87
CA GLN A 144 -1.68 11.41 12.56
C GLN A 144 -1.46 12.93 12.62
N GLN A 145 -2.33 13.71 11.99
CA GLN A 145 -2.23 15.18 11.99
C GLN A 145 -2.41 15.80 13.39
N ALA A 146 -3.26 15.21 14.23
CA ALA A 146 -3.55 15.71 15.59
C ALA A 146 -2.48 15.34 16.63
N ALA A 147 -1.63 14.36 16.34
CA ALA A 147 -0.55 13.96 17.24
C ALA A 147 0.47 15.12 17.42
N VAL A 148 1.07 15.20 18.60
CA VAL A 148 2.13 16.19 18.85
C VAL A 148 3.30 15.96 17.90
N GLY A 149 3.62 16.94 17.08
CA GLY A 149 4.62 16.81 16.01
C GLY A 149 4.17 15.98 14.81
N GLY A 150 2.88 15.65 14.73
CA GLY A 150 2.29 14.83 13.67
C GLY A 150 2.20 15.57 12.32
N TRP A 151 2.14 14.78 11.27
CA TRP A 151 1.99 15.29 9.90
C TRP A 151 1.28 14.26 9.01
N ASN A 152 0.83 14.71 7.85
CA ASN A 152 0.37 13.85 6.76
C ASN A 152 1.29 14.03 5.54
N GLY A 153 1.34 13.04 4.68
CA GLY A 153 2.23 13.05 3.51
C GLY A 153 3.69 12.86 3.90
N TYR A 154 4.57 13.60 3.23
CA TYR A 154 6.02 13.46 3.44
C TYR A 154 6.60 14.70 4.11
N ARG A 155 7.48 14.48 5.10
CA ARG A 155 8.25 15.49 5.81
C ARG A 155 9.73 15.18 5.67
N SER A 156 10.55 16.22 5.53
CA SER A 156 12.00 16.08 5.37
C SER A 156 12.68 15.71 6.67
N PHE A 157 13.52 14.68 6.64
CA PHE A 157 14.38 14.25 7.74
C PHE A 157 15.82 14.18 7.27
N VAL A 158 16.74 14.62 8.12
CA VAL A 158 18.20 14.56 7.88
C VAL A 158 18.72 13.24 8.46
N VAL A 159 19.61 12.59 7.75
CA VAL A 159 20.39 11.45 8.25
C VAL A 159 21.44 11.99 9.21
N ASP A 160 21.13 11.97 10.51
CA ASP A 160 21.99 12.46 11.58
C ASP A 160 23.13 11.50 11.92
N ARG A 161 22.87 10.19 11.76
CA ARG A 161 23.83 9.13 12.02
C ARG A 161 23.54 7.91 11.15
N LYS A 162 24.61 7.24 10.72
CA LYS A 162 24.55 6.00 9.94
C LYS A 162 25.51 5.02 10.58
N GLU A 163 25.03 3.85 11.01
CA GLU A 163 25.80 2.84 11.71
C GLU A 163 25.68 1.49 11.02
N GLN A 164 26.81 0.90 10.68
CA GLN A 164 26.84 -0.46 10.15
C GLN A 164 26.71 -1.45 11.32
N GLU A 165 25.61 -2.20 11.33
CA GLU A 165 25.30 -3.20 12.36
C GLU A 165 25.88 -4.60 12.01
N SER A 166 25.94 -4.88 10.70
CA SER A 166 26.51 -6.11 10.14
C SER A 166 26.92 -5.88 8.69
N ASP A 167 27.45 -6.92 8.03
CA ASP A 167 27.82 -6.86 6.61
C ASP A 167 26.65 -6.45 5.67
N VAL A 168 25.41 -6.69 6.10
CA VAL A 168 24.23 -6.44 5.29
C VAL A 168 23.19 -5.53 5.96
N VAL A 169 23.40 -5.09 7.19
CA VAL A 169 22.44 -4.23 7.91
C VAL A 169 23.10 -2.92 8.32
N THR A 170 22.45 -1.82 7.98
CA THR A 170 22.83 -0.47 8.40
C THR A 170 21.65 0.21 9.07
N SER A 171 21.90 0.82 10.24
CA SER A 171 20.93 1.66 10.95
C SER A 171 21.08 3.13 10.55
N PHE A 172 19.95 3.76 10.27
CA PHE A 172 19.85 5.18 9.94
C PHE A 172 19.07 5.90 11.05
N TYR A 173 19.66 6.94 11.59
CA TYR A 173 19.05 7.81 12.60
C TYR A 173 18.58 9.09 11.93
N LEU A 174 17.29 9.34 11.97
CA LEU A 174 16.60 10.34 11.18
C LEU A 174 16.03 11.42 12.10
N LYS A 175 16.51 12.66 11.97
CA LYS A 175 16.01 13.83 12.68
C LYS A 175 15.18 14.72 11.75
N PRO A 176 14.08 15.31 12.23
CA PRO A 176 13.30 16.24 11.41
C PRO A 176 14.18 17.44 11.00
N ALA A 177 14.21 17.73 9.69
CA ALA A 177 15.05 18.80 9.14
C ALA A 177 14.62 20.20 9.61
N ASP A 178 13.34 20.35 9.97
CA ASP A 178 12.77 21.60 10.49
C ASP A 178 12.96 21.79 12.01
N GLY A 179 13.57 20.81 12.70
CA GLY A 179 13.79 20.84 14.14
C GLY A 179 12.53 20.75 15.00
N GLN A 180 11.34 20.56 14.40
CA GLN A 180 10.10 20.44 15.15
C GLN A 180 9.96 19.03 15.77
N PRO A 181 9.17 18.89 16.85
CA PRO A 181 8.92 17.59 17.46
C PRO A 181 8.43 16.54 16.43
N ILE A 182 8.61 15.29 16.77
CA ILE A 182 8.05 14.13 16.07
C ILE A 182 7.11 13.37 17.01
N PRO A 183 6.07 12.70 16.49
CA PRO A 183 5.22 11.85 17.30
C PRO A 183 6.02 10.75 17.98
N ASP A 184 5.62 10.42 19.18
CA ASP A 184 6.05 9.18 19.81
C ASP A 184 5.41 7.97 19.11
N TYR A 185 5.97 6.80 19.29
CA TYR A 185 5.51 5.58 18.63
C TYR A 185 5.51 4.37 19.56
N GLN A 186 4.79 3.35 19.17
CA GLN A 186 4.76 2.07 19.88
C GLN A 186 5.67 1.03 19.18
N PRO A 187 6.27 0.10 19.91
CA PRO A 187 7.03 -0.99 19.33
C PRO A 187 6.23 -1.74 18.26
N GLY A 188 6.85 -1.96 17.09
CA GLY A 188 6.20 -2.56 15.94
C GLY A 188 5.65 -1.57 14.90
N GLN A 189 5.58 -0.28 15.24
CA GLN A 189 5.26 0.74 14.25
C GLN A 189 6.41 0.96 13.25
N TYR A 190 6.08 1.51 12.11
CA TYR A 190 7.00 1.78 11.01
C TYR A 190 6.80 3.20 10.48
N ILE A 191 7.78 3.68 9.76
CA ILE A 191 7.70 4.87 8.94
C ILE A 191 7.86 4.50 7.47
N THR A 192 7.41 5.38 6.60
CA THR A 192 7.54 5.22 5.16
C THR A 192 8.66 6.10 4.64
N VAL A 193 9.61 5.50 3.92
CA VAL A 193 10.71 6.22 3.27
C VAL A 193 10.42 6.31 1.78
N LYS A 194 10.36 7.53 1.25
CA LYS A 194 10.26 7.82 -0.17
C LYS A 194 11.62 8.26 -0.70
N ILE A 195 12.06 7.60 -1.75
CA ILE A 195 13.28 7.94 -2.50
C ILE A 195 12.88 8.33 -3.91
N ASP A 196 13.25 9.51 -4.34
CA ASP A 196 13.16 9.92 -5.74
C ASP A 196 14.41 9.39 -6.47
N HIS A 197 14.34 8.12 -6.87
CA HIS A 197 15.47 7.45 -7.52
C HIS A 197 15.74 8.06 -8.91
N PRO A 198 16.99 8.40 -9.25
CA PRO A 198 17.30 9.22 -10.44
C PRO A 198 16.96 8.56 -11.77
N THR A 199 16.91 7.24 -11.85
CA THR A 199 16.71 6.52 -13.10
C THR A 199 15.49 5.62 -13.13
N THR A 200 14.87 5.34 -11.97
CA THR A 200 13.82 4.33 -11.88
C THR A 200 12.70 4.80 -10.94
N PRO A 201 11.46 4.90 -11.42
CA PRO A 201 10.33 5.19 -10.56
C PRO A 201 10.24 4.17 -9.41
N THR A 202 10.11 4.65 -8.19
CA THR A 202 10.04 3.80 -7.00
C THR A 202 8.80 4.09 -6.20
N SER A 203 8.19 3.06 -5.63
CA SER A 203 7.19 3.24 -4.58
C SER A 203 7.87 3.40 -3.23
N PRO A 204 7.24 4.08 -2.27
CA PRO A 204 7.74 4.20 -0.91
C PRO A 204 7.92 2.84 -0.24
N ARG A 205 8.83 2.76 0.74
CA ARG A 205 9.10 1.56 1.52
C ARG A 205 8.86 1.80 3.00
N ASN A 206 8.21 0.84 3.64
CA ASN A 206 8.00 0.87 5.08
C ASN A 206 9.17 0.21 5.78
N TYR A 207 9.69 0.88 6.82
CA TYR A 207 10.72 0.38 7.70
C TYR A 207 10.25 0.47 9.15
N SER A 208 10.30 -0.66 9.85
CA SER A 208 10.00 -0.69 11.28
C SER A 208 10.96 0.20 12.06
N LEU A 209 10.41 0.91 13.05
CA LEU A 209 11.21 1.68 13.98
C LEU A 209 11.93 0.71 14.92
N SER A 210 13.25 0.86 15.01
CA SER A 210 14.15 -0.13 15.63
C SER A 210 14.87 0.37 16.88
N ASP A 211 14.40 1.47 17.49
CA ASP A 211 14.88 1.99 18.78
C ASP A 211 13.73 2.12 19.78
N GLN A 212 14.04 2.54 21.00
CA GLN A 212 13.01 2.89 21.98
C GLN A 212 12.34 4.22 21.63
N PRO A 213 11.04 4.36 21.92
CA PRO A 213 10.32 5.62 21.72
C PRO A 213 10.90 6.80 22.53
N GLY A 214 10.51 8.03 22.19
CA GLY A 214 10.83 9.25 22.96
C GLY A 214 12.24 9.82 22.76
N GLN A 215 12.99 9.39 21.72
CA GLN A 215 14.38 9.82 21.50
C GLN A 215 14.52 11.15 20.71
N GLY A 216 13.43 11.72 20.18
CA GLY A 216 13.48 12.88 19.30
C GLY A 216 14.07 12.63 17.91
N TYR A 217 14.30 11.37 17.58
CA TYR A 217 14.67 10.86 16.24
C TYR A 217 13.97 9.54 15.98
N TYR A 218 13.93 9.14 14.72
CA TYR A 218 13.56 7.79 14.32
C TYR A 218 14.79 7.00 13.91
N ARG A 219 14.87 5.72 14.33
CA ARG A 219 15.87 4.77 13.83
C ARG A 219 15.20 3.70 13.00
N ILE A 220 15.73 3.47 11.81
CA ILE A 220 15.40 2.32 10.97
C ILE A 220 16.64 1.48 10.74
N SER A 221 16.51 0.15 10.76
CA SER A 221 17.58 -0.78 10.43
C SER A 221 17.27 -1.41 9.08
N VAL A 222 18.08 -1.10 8.10
CA VAL A 222 17.86 -1.46 6.69
C VAL A 222 18.79 -2.60 6.31
N LYS A 223 18.19 -3.74 5.94
CA LYS A 223 18.93 -4.83 5.34
C LYS A 223 19.15 -4.56 3.86
N LYS A 224 20.40 -4.65 3.40
CA LYS A 224 20.75 -4.63 1.99
C LYS A 224 20.23 -5.90 1.33
N GLU A 225 19.37 -5.76 0.34
CA GLU A 225 18.79 -6.89 -0.37
C GLU A 225 19.58 -7.15 -1.66
N ASP A 226 20.46 -8.14 -1.60
CA ASP A 226 21.21 -8.60 -2.77
C ASP A 226 20.28 -9.31 -3.78
N PRO A 227 20.68 -9.43 -5.05
CA PRO A 227 19.98 -10.23 -6.03
C PRO A 227 19.78 -11.68 -5.54
N LEU A 228 18.55 -12.19 -5.59
CA LEU A 228 18.26 -13.59 -5.24
C LEU A 228 18.85 -14.58 -6.24
N THR A 229 19.02 -14.16 -7.49
CA THR A 229 19.65 -14.92 -8.58
C THR A 229 20.47 -13.97 -9.44
N ALA A 230 21.37 -14.49 -10.26
CA ALA A 230 22.20 -13.68 -11.17
C ALA A 230 21.39 -12.79 -12.13
N ASP A 231 20.15 -13.22 -12.45
CA ASP A 231 19.27 -12.52 -13.40
C ASP A 231 18.21 -11.64 -12.69
N ALA A 232 18.15 -11.65 -11.36
CA ALA A 232 17.20 -10.83 -10.59
C ALA A 232 17.89 -9.54 -10.13
N PRO A 233 17.22 -8.37 -10.22
CA PRO A 233 17.76 -7.15 -9.64
C PRO A 233 17.77 -7.24 -8.10
N GLY A 234 18.76 -6.65 -7.47
CA GLY A 234 18.77 -6.43 -6.02
C GLY A 234 17.67 -5.46 -5.58
N GLY A 235 17.48 -5.32 -4.28
CA GLY A 235 16.50 -4.40 -3.71
C GLY A 235 16.87 -2.94 -4.00
N LEU A 236 16.16 -2.30 -4.92
CA LEU A 236 16.49 -0.97 -5.42
C LEU A 236 16.65 0.07 -4.29
N ILE A 237 15.68 0.16 -3.38
CA ILE A 237 15.69 1.16 -2.31
C ILE A 237 16.69 0.81 -1.21
N SER A 238 16.79 -0.46 -0.80
CA SER A 238 17.73 -0.87 0.24
C SER A 238 19.18 -0.66 -0.19
N ASN A 239 19.51 -0.98 -1.44
CA ASN A 239 20.85 -0.73 -2.00
C ASN A 239 21.13 0.77 -2.12
N TYR A 240 20.17 1.57 -2.61
CA TYR A 240 20.31 3.02 -2.68
C TYR A 240 20.59 3.64 -1.31
N LEU A 241 19.85 3.23 -0.25
CA LEU A 241 20.09 3.71 1.11
C LEU A 241 21.49 3.36 1.62
N HIS A 242 21.97 2.16 1.31
CA HIS A 242 23.33 1.74 1.72
C HIS A 242 24.44 2.47 0.98
N GLU A 243 24.29 2.69 -0.32
CA GLU A 243 25.38 3.08 -1.23
C GLU A 243 25.39 4.57 -1.57
N GLN A 244 24.22 5.23 -1.55
CA GLN A 244 24.09 6.60 -2.06
C GLN A 244 23.69 7.61 -0.97
N VAL A 245 23.13 7.13 0.15
CA VAL A 245 22.67 8.03 1.22
C VAL A 245 23.78 8.19 2.26
N GLU A 246 24.20 9.44 2.47
CA GLU A 246 25.29 9.80 3.38
C GLU A 246 24.78 10.64 4.58
N LEU A 247 25.68 10.89 5.55
CA LEU A 247 25.39 11.77 6.68
C LEU A 247 25.07 13.19 6.18
N GLY A 248 24.01 13.77 6.69
CA GLY A 248 23.52 15.09 6.30
C GLY A 248 22.55 15.10 5.13
N ASP A 249 22.39 13.97 4.43
CA ASP A 249 21.39 13.85 3.36
C ASP A 249 19.97 13.92 3.92
N THR A 250 19.05 14.34 3.07
CA THR A 250 17.64 14.49 3.43
C THR A 250 16.80 13.39 2.79
N LEU A 251 16.00 12.71 3.60
CA LEU A 251 15.01 11.72 3.17
C LEU A 251 13.59 12.25 3.37
N GLN A 252 12.67 11.82 2.52
CA GLN A 252 11.24 12.11 2.64
C GLN A 252 10.55 11.00 3.42
N ILE A 253 10.01 11.34 4.58
CA ILE A 253 9.46 10.39 5.55
C ILE A 253 7.95 10.60 5.71
N GLY A 254 7.17 9.53 5.51
CA GLY A 254 5.76 9.46 5.84
C GLY A 254 5.55 8.81 7.21
N PRO A 255 4.50 9.21 7.95
CA PRO A 255 4.18 8.64 9.27
C PRO A 255 3.56 7.26 9.18
#